data_d1d4b26cf373bb1ae89d3bd130420391
#
_entry.id   d1d4b26cf373bb1ae89d3bd130420391
#
_cell.length_a   1.000
_cell.length_b   1.000
_cell.length_c   1.000
_cell.angle_alpha   90.00
_cell.angle_beta   90.00
_cell.angle_gamma   90.00
#
_symmetry.space_group_name_H-M   'P 1'
#
loop_
_entity.id
_entity.type
_entity.pdbx_description
1 polymer ?
#
loop_
_entity_poly.entity_id
_entity_poly.type
_entity_poly.pdbx_seq_one_letter_code
_entity_poly.pdbx_strand_id
1 'polypeptide(L)'
;AFNLDNEELTSTLLEELSKIIDVQATPMESLVIRWPKSFPQYEIGHSDKVNQIQKLLRDEAPGIFVAGAAFNGLGLSACIRDGKVNAQRAESYLGTVN
;
A
#
# COMPACT_ATOMS: atom_id res chain seq x y z
N ALA A 1 -6.87 18.69 -1.89
CA ALA A 1 -7.10 18.22 -0.50
C ALA A 1 -5.85 18.31 0.37
N PHE A 2 -4.65 17.98 -0.14
CA PHE A 2 -3.42 17.96 0.68
C PHE A 2 -2.96 19.34 1.18
N ASN A 3 -3.37 20.42 0.50
CA ASN A 3 -2.98 21.79 0.85
C ASN A 3 -4.00 22.52 1.73
N LEU A 4 -5.14 21.91 2.02
CA LEU A 4 -6.13 22.47 2.93
C LEU A 4 -5.64 22.31 4.38
N ASP A 5 -5.94 23.26 5.24
CA ASP A 5 -5.73 23.06 6.67
C ASP A 5 -6.71 22.01 7.23
N ASN A 6 -6.56 21.64 8.49
CA ASN A 6 -7.38 20.57 9.07
C ASN A 6 -8.85 20.96 9.22
N GLU A 7 -9.15 22.24 9.49
CA GLU A 7 -10.52 22.73 9.64
C GLU A 7 -11.22 22.79 8.28
N GLU A 8 -10.56 23.33 7.27
CA GLU A 8 -11.05 23.36 5.90
C GLU A 8 -11.30 21.95 5.34
N LEU A 9 -10.37 21.02 5.61
CA LEU A 9 -10.52 19.63 5.16
C LEU A 9 -11.71 18.95 5.85
N THR A 10 -11.85 19.14 7.16
CA THR A 10 -12.98 18.58 7.93
C THR A 10 -14.31 19.14 7.43
N SER A 11 -14.40 20.47 7.23
CA SER A 11 -15.60 21.12 6.71
C SER A 11 -15.99 20.63 5.32
N THR A 12 -15.01 20.50 4.41
CA THR A 12 -15.23 19.98 3.07
C THR A 12 -15.72 18.52 3.10
N LEU A 13 -15.13 17.68 3.92
CA LEU A 13 -15.54 16.29 4.06
C LEU A 13 -16.94 16.14 4.64
N LEU A 14 -17.31 16.97 5.61
CA LEU A 14 -18.67 16.98 6.18
C LEU A 14 -19.70 17.43 5.13
N GLU A 15 -19.38 18.43 4.34
CA GLU A 15 -20.24 18.87 3.24
C GLU A 15 -20.44 17.76 2.20
N GLU A 16 -19.37 17.11 1.78
CA GLU A 16 -19.46 15.99 0.83
C GLU A 16 -20.23 14.80 1.41
N LEU A 17 -19.99 14.49 2.68
CA LEU A 17 -20.69 13.40 3.38
C LEU A 17 -22.18 13.66 3.49
N SER A 18 -22.61 14.92 3.75
CA SER A 18 -24.02 15.29 3.85
C SER A 18 -24.79 15.12 2.53
N LYS A 19 -24.08 15.10 1.40
CA LYS A 19 -24.70 14.83 0.07
C LYS A 19 -24.97 13.34 -0.16
N ILE A 20 -24.26 12.46 0.58
CA ILE A 20 -24.35 11.01 0.41
C ILE A 20 -25.26 10.39 1.47
N ILE A 21 -25.13 10.85 2.70
CA ILE A 21 -25.94 10.39 3.83
C ILE A 21 -26.55 11.60 4.54
N ASP A 22 -27.78 11.47 5.00
CA ASP A 22 -28.51 12.53 5.69
C ASP A 22 -28.01 12.68 7.14
N VAL A 23 -26.80 13.23 7.29
CA VAL A 23 -26.21 13.57 8.58
C VAL A 23 -26.08 15.07 8.70
N GLN A 24 -26.84 15.65 9.63
CA GLN A 24 -26.85 17.09 9.90
C GLN A 24 -26.22 17.42 11.28
N ALA A 25 -25.60 16.45 11.91
CA ALA A 25 -24.96 16.62 13.21
C ALA A 25 -23.53 17.15 13.08
N THR A 26 -23.13 17.98 14.03
CA THR A 26 -21.72 18.38 14.17
C THR A 26 -20.94 17.24 14.82
N PRO A 27 -19.76 16.86 14.31
CA PRO A 27 -18.93 15.85 14.93
C PRO A 27 -18.49 16.29 16.33
N MET A 28 -18.52 15.41 17.30
CA MET A 28 -18.03 15.68 18.65
C MET A 28 -16.50 15.75 18.68
N GLU A 29 -15.84 14.99 17.82
CA GLU A 29 -14.39 14.96 17.69
C GLU A 29 -14.00 14.69 16.24
N SER A 30 -12.95 15.33 15.78
CA SER A 30 -12.34 15.06 14.47
C SER A 30 -10.82 15.03 14.58
N LEU A 31 -10.20 14.07 13.91
CA LEU A 31 -8.74 13.91 13.85
C LEU A 31 -8.30 13.79 12.39
N VAL A 32 -7.43 14.68 11.97
CA VAL A 32 -6.81 14.62 10.64
C VAL A 32 -5.37 14.13 10.75
N ILE A 33 -5.08 13.00 10.18
CA ILE A 33 -3.72 12.43 10.09
C ILE A 33 -3.24 12.53 8.65
N ARG A 34 -2.05 13.08 8.45
CA ARG A 34 -1.44 13.24 7.11
C ARG A 34 -0.21 12.35 7.00
N TRP A 35 -0.22 11.52 5.98
CA TRP A 35 0.90 10.63 5.64
C TRP A 35 1.51 11.06 4.31
N PRO A 36 2.46 12.00 4.31
CA PRO A 36 3.08 12.44 3.06
C PRO A 36 3.90 11.31 2.44
N LYS A 37 3.82 11.18 1.12
CA LYS A 37 4.56 10.16 0.33
C LYS A 37 4.36 8.71 0.79
N SER A 38 3.24 8.41 1.43
CA SER A 38 2.96 7.08 1.98
C SER A 38 2.38 6.09 0.97
N PHE A 39 1.92 6.57 -0.19
CA PHE A 39 1.24 5.77 -1.19
C PHE A 39 2.15 5.61 -2.42
N PRO A 40 2.58 4.38 -2.74
CA PRO A 40 3.40 4.13 -3.92
C PRO A 40 2.66 4.55 -5.20
N GLN A 41 3.38 5.18 -6.11
CA GLN A 41 2.90 5.54 -7.45
C GLN A 41 3.61 4.65 -8.47
N TYR A 42 2.85 3.74 -9.10
CA TYR A 42 3.39 2.87 -10.12
C TYR A 42 3.55 3.63 -11.44
N GLU A 43 4.77 3.66 -11.93
CA GLU A 43 5.09 4.23 -13.24
C GLU A 43 4.85 3.22 -14.34
N ILE A 44 4.80 3.70 -15.58
CA ILE A 44 4.81 2.82 -16.78
C ILE A 44 6.07 1.95 -16.73
N GLY A 45 5.89 0.63 -16.94
CA GLY A 45 6.99 -0.33 -16.84
C GLY A 45 7.30 -0.83 -15.42
N HIS A 46 6.47 -0.50 -14.43
CA HIS A 46 6.63 -0.96 -13.05
C HIS A 46 6.74 -2.50 -12.95
N SER A 47 5.86 -3.22 -13.64
CA SER A 47 5.88 -4.69 -13.64
C SER A 47 7.20 -5.26 -14.17
N ASP A 48 7.77 -4.65 -15.20
CA ASP A 48 9.05 -5.08 -15.77
C ASP A 48 10.20 -4.82 -14.79
N LYS A 49 10.19 -3.67 -14.09
CA LYS A 49 11.16 -3.36 -13.03
C LYS A 49 11.08 -4.38 -11.90
N VAL A 50 9.88 -4.73 -11.44
CA VAL A 50 9.68 -5.73 -10.38
C VAL A 50 10.19 -7.09 -10.82
N ASN A 51 9.88 -7.51 -12.05
CA ASN A 51 10.37 -8.77 -12.62
C ASN A 51 11.89 -8.81 -12.72
N GLN A 52 12.54 -7.71 -13.10
CA GLN A 52 14.00 -7.59 -13.13
C GLN A 52 14.60 -7.70 -11.71
N ILE A 53 14.02 -7.02 -10.72
CA ILE A 53 14.46 -7.11 -9.32
C ILE A 53 14.36 -8.56 -8.84
N GLN A 54 13.24 -9.22 -9.08
CA GLN A 54 13.04 -10.60 -8.67
C GLN A 54 14.01 -11.56 -9.38
N LYS A 55 14.34 -11.30 -10.64
CA LYS A 55 15.34 -12.08 -11.38
C LYS A 55 16.72 -11.89 -10.77
N LEU A 56 17.16 -10.67 -10.55
CA LEU A 56 18.46 -10.37 -9.93
C LEU A 56 18.58 -11.00 -8.54
N LEU A 57 17.53 -10.94 -7.73
CA LEU A 57 17.54 -11.59 -6.41
C LEU A 57 17.70 -13.11 -6.51
N ARG A 58 17.06 -13.75 -7.48
CA ARG A 58 17.24 -15.19 -7.70
C ARG A 58 18.65 -15.55 -8.14
N ASP A 59 19.26 -14.71 -8.98
CA ASP A 59 20.56 -15.01 -9.59
C ASP A 59 21.72 -14.63 -8.66
N GLU A 60 21.65 -13.51 -7.95
CA GLU A 60 22.77 -12.94 -7.18
C GLU A 60 22.61 -13.07 -5.65
N ALA A 61 21.37 -13.18 -5.17
CA ALA A 61 21.07 -13.26 -3.74
C ALA A 61 19.95 -14.28 -3.45
N PRO A 62 20.16 -15.55 -3.79
CA PRO A 62 19.14 -16.58 -3.56
C PRO A 62 18.80 -16.67 -2.06
N GLY A 63 17.50 -16.80 -1.77
CA GLY A 63 16.99 -16.79 -0.39
C GLY A 63 16.48 -15.44 0.09
N ILE A 64 16.65 -14.36 -0.68
CA ILE A 64 16.06 -13.07 -0.41
C ILE A 64 14.80 -12.86 -1.25
N PHE A 65 13.72 -12.49 -0.58
CA PHE A 65 12.41 -12.24 -1.19
C PHE A 65 11.91 -10.86 -0.80
N VAL A 66 11.23 -10.18 -1.74
CA VAL A 66 10.67 -8.85 -1.52
C VAL A 66 9.16 -8.89 -1.68
N ALA A 67 8.47 -8.24 -0.75
CA ALA A 67 7.01 -8.16 -0.72
C ALA A 67 6.55 -6.77 -0.28
N GLY A 68 5.28 -6.48 -0.53
CA GLY A 68 4.64 -5.27 -0.05
C GLY A 68 4.07 -4.39 -1.16
N ALA A 69 3.46 -3.28 -0.75
CA ALA A 69 2.71 -2.39 -1.63
C ALA A 69 3.54 -1.78 -2.78
N ALA A 70 4.85 -1.67 -2.61
CA ALA A 70 5.74 -1.15 -3.65
C ALA A 70 5.97 -2.12 -4.82
N PHE A 71 5.59 -3.39 -4.71
CA PHE A 71 5.90 -4.44 -5.69
C PHE A 71 4.66 -4.94 -6.44
N ASN A 72 3.73 -5.61 -5.77
CA ASN A 72 2.69 -6.41 -6.43
C ASN A 72 1.24 -5.99 -6.12
N GLY A 73 1.01 -4.76 -5.72
CA GLY A 73 -0.32 -4.20 -5.50
C GLY A 73 -0.48 -3.41 -4.22
N LEU A 74 -1.36 -2.43 -4.25
CA LEU A 74 -1.51 -1.40 -3.23
C LEU A 74 -2.56 -1.72 -2.16
N GLY A 75 -3.50 -2.60 -2.45
CA GLY A 75 -4.59 -2.93 -1.53
C GLY A 75 -4.18 -3.90 -0.44
N LEU A 76 -4.88 -3.89 0.69
CA LEU A 76 -4.64 -4.82 1.81
C LEU A 76 -4.66 -6.29 1.36
N SER A 77 -5.65 -6.68 0.57
CA SER A 77 -5.75 -8.05 0.02
C SER A 77 -4.56 -8.42 -0.87
N ALA A 78 -4.06 -7.45 -1.67
CA ALA A 78 -2.89 -7.66 -2.51
C ALA A 78 -1.62 -7.83 -1.66
N CYS A 79 -1.42 -7.00 -0.64
CA CYS A 79 -0.29 -7.09 0.26
C CYS A 79 -0.29 -8.40 1.07
N ILE A 80 -1.43 -8.83 1.57
CA ILE A 80 -1.56 -10.11 2.30
C ILE A 80 -1.22 -11.29 1.38
N ARG A 81 -1.74 -11.29 0.16
CA ARG A 81 -1.45 -12.33 -0.83
C ARG A 81 0.03 -12.36 -1.19
N ASP A 82 0.63 -11.21 -1.44
CA ASP A 82 2.04 -11.09 -1.78
C ASP A 82 2.94 -11.59 -0.64
N GLY A 83 2.63 -11.22 0.59
CA GLY A 83 3.31 -11.71 1.79
C GLY A 83 3.23 -13.24 1.91
N LYS A 84 2.04 -13.83 1.73
CA LYS A 84 1.84 -15.28 1.77
C LYS A 84 2.66 -16.01 0.69
N VAL A 85 2.62 -15.52 -0.55
CA VAL A 85 3.38 -16.13 -1.66
C VAL A 85 4.88 -16.08 -1.39
N ASN A 86 5.40 -14.96 -0.90
CA ASN A 86 6.82 -14.83 -0.61
C ASN A 86 7.25 -15.66 0.61
N ALA A 87 6.41 -15.81 1.61
CA ALA A 87 6.65 -16.73 2.73
C ALA A 87 6.76 -18.20 2.26
N GLN A 88 5.85 -18.64 1.39
CA GLN A 88 5.90 -19.99 0.79
C GLN A 88 7.17 -20.21 -0.06
N ARG A 89 7.61 -19.19 -0.80
CA ARG A 89 8.88 -19.25 -1.56
C ARG A 89 10.07 -19.37 -0.62
N ALA A 90 10.09 -18.63 0.48
CA ALA A 90 11.15 -18.70 1.47
C ALA A 90 11.19 -20.08 2.14
N GLU A 91 10.04 -20.63 2.53
CA GLU A 91 9.93 -21.98 3.09
C GLU A 91 10.45 -23.03 2.10
N SER A 92 10.04 -22.96 0.84
CA SER A 92 10.52 -23.88 -0.21
C SER A 92 12.03 -23.77 -0.41
N TYR A 93 12.58 -22.56 -0.38
CA TYR A 93 14.03 -22.35 -0.49
C TYR A 93 14.78 -22.98 0.69
N LEU A 94 14.32 -22.77 1.92
CA LEU A 94 14.92 -23.37 3.12
C LEU A 94 14.89 -24.90 3.07
N GLY A 95 13.83 -25.49 2.52
CA GLY A 95 13.74 -26.94 2.29
C GLY A 95 14.75 -27.47 1.28
N THR A 96 15.24 -26.64 0.36
CA THR A 96 16.23 -27.05 -0.67
C THR A 96 17.68 -26.95 -0.19
N VAL A 97 17.98 -26.11 0.81
CA VAL A 97 19.33 -25.90 1.35
C VAL A 97 19.63 -26.75 2.59
N ASN A 98 18.64 -27.44 3.09
CA ASN A 98 18.75 -28.42 4.17
C ASN A 98 18.67 -29.84 3.60
#